data_49a87d559ca8426c593fec486a2ff93f
#
_entry.id   49a87d559ca8426c593fec486a2ff93f
#
_cell.length_a   1.000
_cell.length_b   1.000
_cell.length_c   1.000
_cell.angle_alpha   90.00
_cell.angle_beta   90.00
_cell.angle_gamma   90.00
#
_symmetry.space_group_name_H-M   'P 1'
#
loop_
_entity.id
_entity.type
_entity.pdbx_description
1 polymer ?
#
loop_
_entity_poly.entity_id
_entity_poly.type
_entity_poly.pdbx_seq_one_letter_code
_entity_poly.pdbx_strand_id
1 'polypeptide(L)'
;VYKRQDIYLARQIVSEKLAVVSESLPVNVGKPTLGPQSSILGEMLIVGLTADSTSMLDLRTIADWTIRPRLLSTGGVAQVAVLGGDIKEYQIQLDPERMRHYGVSMGEVMAVTQDMNLNANGGVLYEFGNEYIVRGVLSTPKVEELGKAVVKTVNNFPVTLEDIADVKIGPKAPKLGTASE
;
A
#
# COMPACT_ATOMS: atom_id res chain seq x y z
N VAL A 1 -18.37 3.01 30.52
CA VAL A 1 -17.42 4.13 30.71
C VAL A 1 -18.04 5.08 31.70
N TYR A 2 -17.43 5.24 32.86
CA TYR A 2 -17.92 6.13 33.90
C TYR A 2 -17.86 7.60 33.45
N LYS A 3 -18.94 8.35 33.60
CA LYS A 3 -18.94 9.80 33.40
C LYS A 3 -17.82 10.43 34.24
N ARG A 4 -16.84 11.09 33.61
CA ARG A 4 -15.69 11.81 34.18
C ARG A 4 -14.35 11.05 34.21
N GLN A 5 -14.17 9.94 33.51
CA GLN A 5 -12.83 9.39 33.31
C GLN A 5 -12.09 10.14 32.19
N ASP A 6 -10.81 10.40 32.43
CA ASP A 6 -9.93 10.92 31.39
C ASP A 6 -9.83 9.92 30.23
N ILE A 7 -10.25 10.34 29.05
CA ILE A 7 -10.27 9.49 27.85
C ILE A 7 -8.86 9.03 27.45
N TYR A 8 -7.85 9.85 27.74
CA TYR A 8 -6.45 9.51 27.43
C TYR A 8 -5.94 8.39 28.31
N LEU A 9 -6.22 8.46 29.62
CA LEU A 9 -5.89 7.40 30.55
C LEU A 9 -6.63 6.11 30.25
N ALA A 10 -7.95 6.19 29.99
CA ALA A 10 -8.74 5.02 29.61
C ALA A 10 -8.19 4.36 28.32
N ARG A 11 -7.82 5.17 27.32
CA ARG A 11 -7.24 4.70 26.07
C ARG A 11 -5.88 4.04 26.28
N GLN A 12 -5.04 4.60 27.14
CA GLN A 12 -3.75 4.01 27.48
C GLN A 12 -3.92 2.63 28.09
N ILE A 13 -4.80 2.48 29.08
CA ILE A 13 -5.09 1.20 29.74
C ILE A 13 -5.60 0.17 28.73
N VAL A 14 -6.50 0.56 27.82
CA VAL A 14 -6.99 -0.32 26.76
C VAL A 14 -5.87 -0.74 25.81
N SER A 15 -4.99 0.19 25.43
CA SER A 15 -3.84 -0.09 24.55
C SER A 15 -2.88 -1.10 25.18
N GLU A 16 -2.57 -0.96 26.47
CA GLU A 16 -1.74 -1.90 27.22
C GLU A 16 -2.37 -3.31 27.27
N LYS A 17 -3.69 -3.38 27.53
CA LYS A 17 -4.40 -4.67 27.51
C LYS A 17 -4.45 -5.30 26.13
N LEU A 18 -4.64 -4.53 25.07
CA LEU A 18 -4.63 -5.01 23.71
C LEU A 18 -3.25 -5.53 23.27
N ALA A 19 -2.18 -4.91 23.74
CA ALA A 19 -0.81 -5.39 23.47
C ALA A 19 -0.61 -6.82 24.03
N VAL A 20 -1.05 -7.07 25.27
CA VAL A 20 -0.97 -8.40 25.90
C VAL A 20 -1.85 -9.41 25.17
N VAL A 21 -3.09 -9.03 24.84
CA VAL A 21 -4.04 -9.95 24.16
C VAL A 21 -3.60 -10.25 22.75
N SER A 22 -2.96 -9.32 22.05
CA SER A 22 -2.52 -9.53 20.65
C SER A 22 -1.48 -10.64 20.49
N GLU A 23 -0.72 -10.98 21.53
CA GLU A 23 0.21 -12.10 21.54
C GLU A 23 -0.49 -13.47 21.63
N SER A 24 -1.70 -13.50 22.17
CA SER A 24 -2.51 -14.72 22.34
C SER A 24 -3.52 -14.95 21.20
N LEU A 25 -3.61 -14.05 20.24
CA LEU A 25 -4.52 -14.17 19.11
C LEU A 25 -4.03 -15.22 18.09
N PRO A 26 -4.94 -15.99 17.47
CA PRO A 26 -4.59 -16.90 16.39
C PRO A 26 -3.86 -16.20 15.23
N VAL A 27 -2.94 -16.88 14.58
CA VAL A 27 -2.08 -16.34 13.50
C VAL A 27 -2.88 -15.73 12.33
N ASN A 28 -4.11 -16.20 12.13
CA ASN A 28 -4.99 -15.75 11.02
C ASN A 28 -5.86 -14.53 11.39
N VAL A 29 -5.73 -14.01 12.60
CA VAL A 29 -6.49 -12.83 13.04
C VAL A 29 -5.60 -11.59 12.97
N GLY A 30 -6.07 -10.55 12.30
CA GLY A 30 -5.35 -9.27 12.23
C GLY A 30 -5.12 -8.67 13.62
N LYS A 31 -4.03 -7.94 13.79
CA LYS A 31 -3.73 -7.25 15.06
C LYS A 31 -4.84 -6.24 15.38
N PRO A 32 -5.36 -6.26 16.63
CA PRO A 32 -6.38 -5.30 17.03
C PRO A 32 -5.80 -3.88 17.03
N THR A 33 -6.55 -2.93 16.49
CA THR A 33 -6.16 -1.53 16.44
C THR A 33 -7.22 -0.66 17.11
N LEU A 34 -6.78 0.35 17.87
CA LEU A 34 -7.66 1.34 18.43
C LEU A 34 -8.10 2.33 17.36
N GLY A 35 -9.40 2.54 17.23
CA GLY A 35 -9.95 3.61 16.39
C GLY A 35 -9.50 5.01 16.82
N PRO A 36 -9.69 6.03 15.99
CA PRO A 36 -9.34 7.41 16.33
C PRO A 36 -10.13 7.93 17.54
N GLN A 37 -9.57 8.92 18.22
CA GLN A 37 -10.23 9.62 19.33
C GLN A 37 -11.24 10.63 18.77
N SER A 38 -12.33 10.15 18.22
CA SER A 38 -13.39 11.01 17.71
C SER A 38 -14.70 10.71 18.43
N SER A 39 -15.44 11.77 18.78
CA SER A 39 -16.82 11.68 19.22
C SER A 39 -17.74 11.78 18.00
N ILE A 40 -18.86 11.06 18.01
CA ILE A 40 -19.93 11.23 17.01
C ILE A 40 -20.48 12.67 17.03
N LEU A 41 -20.33 13.37 18.15
CA LEU A 41 -20.74 14.75 18.36
C LEU A 41 -19.61 15.76 18.11
N GLY A 42 -18.46 15.32 17.56
CA GLY A 42 -17.34 16.19 17.22
C GLY A 42 -17.68 17.15 16.08
N GLU A 43 -17.02 18.29 16.05
CA GLU A 43 -17.11 19.22 14.92
C GLU A 43 -16.58 18.54 13.67
N MET A 44 -17.30 18.68 12.57
CA MET A 44 -16.94 18.11 11.27
C MET A 44 -16.85 19.23 10.25
N LEU A 45 -15.69 19.30 9.58
CA LEU A 45 -15.45 20.19 8.45
C LEU A 45 -15.38 19.35 7.16
N ILE A 46 -16.14 19.76 6.15
CA ILE A 46 -16.09 19.14 4.82
C ILE A 46 -15.43 20.13 3.88
N VAL A 47 -14.36 19.67 3.21
CA VAL A 47 -13.61 20.46 2.23
C VAL A 47 -13.73 19.79 0.88
N GLY A 48 -14.27 20.51 -0.12
CA GLY A 48 -14.30 20.08 -1.51
C GLY A 48 -12.99 20.41 -2.23
N LEU A 49 -12.41 19.42 -2.93
CA LEU A 49 -11.25 19.61 -3.79
C LEU A 49 -11.70 19.57 -5.26
N THR A 50 -11.39 20.61 -6.02
CA THR A 50 -11.66 20.71 -7.45
C THR A 50 -10.40 21.10 -8.19
N ALA A 51 -10.26 20.67 -9.44
CA ALA A 51 -9.16 21.06 -10.31
C ALA A 51 -9.62 21.09 -11.76
N ASP A 52 -9.15 22.05 -12.53
CA ASP A 52 -9.55 22.23 -13.93
C ASP A 52 -8.79 21.31 -14.89
N SER A 53 -7.54 20.95 -14.56
CA SER A 53 -6.64 20.21 -15.44
C SER A 53 -6.00 18.96 -14.81
N THR A 54 -6.26 18.68 -13.53
CA THR A 54 -5.70 17.53 -12.82
C THR A 54 -6.66 16.36 -12.90
N SER A 55 -6.15 15.17 -13.21
CA SER A 55 -6.98 13.96 -13.22
C SER A 55 -7.54 13.62 -11.83
N MET A 56 -8.69 12.93 -11.78
CA MET A 56 -9.28 12.46 -10.50
C MET A 56 -8.33 11.54 -9.74
N LEU A 57 -7.48 10.81 -10.44
CA LEU A 57 -6.45 9.93 -9.90
C LEU A 57 -5.33 10.72 -9.21
N ASP A 58 -4.86 11.79 -9.83
CA ASP A 58 -3.81 12.64 -9.25
C ASP A 58 -4.37 13.52 -8.12
N LEU A 59 -5.59 14.03 -8.28
CA LEU A 59 -6.27 14.80 -7.24
C LEU A 59 -6.46 13.96 -5.97
N ARG A 60 -6.88 12.71 -6.12
CA ARG A 60 -6.98 11.75 -5.02
C ARG A 60 -5.62 11.45 -4.39
N THR A 61 -4.59 11.29 -5.19
CA THR A 61 -3.22 11.06 -4.72
C THR A 61 -2.71 12.24 -3.88
N ILE A 62 -2.95 13.47 -4.33
CA ILE A 62 -2.60 14.68 -3.58
C ILE A 62 -3.38 14.74 -2.25
N ALA A 63 -4.67 14.40 -2.28
CA ALA A 63 -5.50 14.40 -1.08
C ALA A 63 -5.00 13.39 -0.03
N ASP A 64 -4.69 12.15 -0.44
CA ASP A 64 -4.26 11.08 0.46
C ASP A 64 -2.83 11.26 0.98
N TRP A 65 -1.89 11.71 0.12
CA TRP A 65 -0.47 11.72 0.45
C TRP A 65 0.10 13.08 0.83
N THR A 66 -0.58 14.18 0.48
CA THR A 66 -0.11 15.52 0.80
C THR A 66 -1.04 16.23 1.76
N ILE A 67 -2.33 16.32 1.45
CA ILE A 67 -3.28 17.11 2.24
C ILE A 67 -3.60 16.39 3.56
N ARG A 68 -3.98 15.12 3.49
CA ARG A 68 -4.35 14.33 4.66
C ARG A 68 -3.26 14.28 5.74
N PRO A 69 -1.98 13.97 5.44
CA PRO A 69 -0.93 13.98 6.47
C PRO A 69 -0.70 15.35 7.08
N ARG A 70 -0.78 16.42 6.27
CA ARG A 70 -0.63 17.80 6.77
C ARG A 70 -1.75 18.20 7.71
N LEU A 71 -2.99 17.84 7.38
CA LEU A 71 -4.13 18.10 8.26
C LEU A 71 -4.03 17.30 9.56
N LEU A 72 -3.63 16.02 9.49
CA LEU A 72 -3.43 15.19 10.68
C LEU A 72 -2.30 15.68 11.59
N SER A 73 -1.28 16.35 11.04
CA SER A 73 -0.20 16.96 11.81
C SER A 73 -0.60 18.28 12.49
N THR A 74 -1.73 18.84 12.12
CA THR A 74 -2.28 20.05 12.77
C THR A 74 -2.95 19.64 14.07
N GLY A 75 -2.66 20.33 15.17
CA GLY A 75 -3.27 20.04 16.48
C GLY A 75 -4.81 20.16 16.42
N GLY A 76 -5.49 19.23 17.09
CA GLY A 76 -6.96 19.22 17.19
C GLY A 76 -7.69 18.44 16.08
N VAL A 77 -6.98 17.93 15.06
CA VAL A 77 -7.58 17.08 14.02
C VAL A 77 -7.42 15.61 14.40
N ALA A 78 -8.53 14.95 14.74
CA ALA A 78 -8.53 13.56 15.18
C ALA A 78 -8.51 12.57 13.99
N GLN A 79 -9.19 12.91 12.90
CA GLN A 79 -9.32 12.05 11.71
C GLN A 79 -9.52 12.89 10.46
N VAL A 80 -8.97 12.42 9.36
CA VAL A 80 -9.23 12.94 8.01
C VAL A 80 -9.64 11.77 7.13
N ALA A 81 -10.86 11.81 6.60
CA ALA A 81 -11.37 10.86 5.62
C ALA A 81 -11.38 11.51 4.23
N VAL A 82 -10.77 10.86 3.26
CA VAL A 82 -10.81 11.28 1.86
C VAL A 82 -11.88 10.48 1.14
N LEU A 83 -12.87 11.16 0.55
CA LEU A 83 -13.98 10.58 -0.18
C LEU A 83 -13.90 11.00 -1.65
N GLY A 84 -14.26 10.09 -2.55
CA GLY A 84 -14.22 10.34 -3.99
C GLY A 84 -12.82 10.27 -4.61
N GLY A 85 -12.76 10.53 -5.91
CA GLY A 85 -11.56 10.38 -6.73
C GLY A 85 -11.15 8.92 -6.95
N ASP A 86 -10.22 8.70 -7.86
CA ASP A 86 -9.71 7.39 -8.23
C ASP A 86 -8.43 7.05 -7.47
N ILE A 87 -8.42 5.92 -6.78
CA ILE A 87 -7.22 5.44 -6.09
C ILE A 87 -6.25 4.89 -7.14
N LYS A 88 -5.02 5.40 -7.12
CA LYS A 88 -3.95 4.98 -8.02
C LYS A 88 -3.45 3.58 -7.67
N GLU A 89 -3.49 2.69 -8.65
CA GLU A 89 -2.90 1.35 -8.54
C GLU A 89 -1.93 1.08 -9.70
N TYR A 90 -0.86 0.34 -9.41
CA TYR A 90 -0.02 -0.28 -10.42
C TYR A 90 -0.66 -1.61 -10.79
N GLN A 91 -1.05 -1.75 -12.05
CA GLN A 91 -1.73 -2.91 -12.57
C GLN A 91 -0.80 -3.71 -13.47
N ILE A 92 -0.64 -4.99 -13.18
CA ILE A 92 0.04 -5.96 -14.02
C ILE A 92 -1.04 -6.82 -14.64
N GLN A 93 -1.42 -6.52 -15.87
CA GLN A 93 -2.46 -7.23 -16.60
C GLN A 93 -1.82 -8.39 -17.37
N LEU A 94 -1.87 -9.58 -16.79
CA LEU A 94 -1.26 -10.78 -17.35
C LEU A 94 -1.97 -11.24 -18.62
N ASP A 95 -1.19 -11.62 -19.64
CA ASP A 95 -1.66 -12.24 -20.86
C ASP A 95 -1.44 -13.77 -20.79
N PRO A 96 -2.50 -14.58 -20.70
CA PRO A 96 -2.35 -16.03 -20.59
C PRO A 96 -1.69 -16.70 -21.79
N GLU A 97 -1.74 -16.11 -22.99
CA GLU A 97 -1.10 -16.66 -24.17
C GLU A 97 0.40 -16.40 -24.14
N ARG A 98 0.82 -15.18 -23.82
CA ARG A 98 2.23 -14.84 -23.62
C ARG A 98 2.83 -15.67 -22.48
N MET A 99 2.11 -15.83 -21.35
CA MET A 99 2.57 -16.66 -20.23
C MET A 99 2.82 -18.11 -20.67
N ARG A 100 1.91 -18.70 -21.46
CA ARG A 100 2.07 -20.05 -22.01
C ARG A 100 3.23 -20.16 -22.98
N HIS A 101 3.42 -19.15 -23.82
CA HIS A 101 4.52 -19.09 -24.77
C HIS A 101 5.89 -19.13 -24.09
N TYR A 102 6.04 -18.36 -23.02
CA TYR A 102 7.30 -18.31 -22.24
C TYR A 102 7.37 -19.36 -21.12
N GLY A 103 6.35 -20.18 -20.94
CA GLY A 103 6.28 -21.20 -19.90
C GLY A 103 6.34 -20.62 -18.48
N VAL A 104 5.72 -19.45 -18.28
CA VAL A 104 5.66 -18.75 -16.98
C VAL A 104 4.35 -19.08 -16.28
N SER A 105 4.47 -19.49 -15.01
CA SER A 105 3.34 -19.78 -14.14
C SER A 105 2.92 -18.55 -13.32
N MET A 106 1.65 -18.53 -12.85
CA MET A 106 1.15 -17.50 -11.93
C MET A 106 1.96 -17.42 -10.64
N GLY A 107 2.44 -18.57 -10.13
CA GLY A 107 3.26 -18.60 -8.91
C GLY A 107 4.60 -17.87 -9.07
N GLU A 108 5.26 -18.00 -10.23
CA GLU A 108 6.50 -17.28 -10.53
C GLU A 108 6.26 -15.77 -10.59
N VAL A 109 5.16 -15.33 -11.21
CA VAL A 109 4.79 -13.90 -11.24
C VAL A 109 4.50 -13.37 -9.83
N MET A 110 3.75 -14.12 -9.02
CA MET A 110 3.45 -13.72 -7.65
C MET A 110 4.71 -13.62 -6.77
N ALA A 111 5.65 -14.54 -6.91
CA ALA A 111 6.91 -14.51 -6.17
C ALA A 111 7.70 -13.23 -6.50
N VAL A 112 7.87 -12.92 -7.78
CA VAL A 112 8.59 -11.71 -8.21
C VAL A 112 7.90 -10.44 -7.74
N THR A 113 6.57 -10.36 -7.85
CA THR A 113 5.84 -9.16 -7.40
C THR A 113 5.87 -8.98 -5.89
N GLN A 114 5.92 -10.04 -5.11
CA GLN A 114 6.10 -9.98 -3.66
C GLN A 114 7.51 -9.51 -3.30
N ASP A 115 8.54 -10.03 -3.96
CA ASP A 115 9.93 -9.63 -3.73
C ASP A 115 10.18 -8.17 -4.11
N MET A 116 9.52 -7.67 -5.14
CA MET A 116 9.58 -6.25 -5.53
C MET A 116 8.96 -5.31 -4.47
N ASN A 117 7.99 -5.80 -3.70
CA ASN A 117 7.30 -5.02 -2.66
C ASN A 117 8.02 -5.08 -1.30
N LEU A 118 8.96 -6.00 -1.13
CA LEU A 118 9.84 -6.06 0.02
C LEU A 118 10.96 -5.03 -0.19
N ASN A 119 11.16 -4.15 0.79
CA ASN A 119 12.41 -3.41 0.92
C ASN A 119 13.53 -4.46 1.04
N ALA A 120 14.11 -4.86 -0.08
CA ALA A 120 15.18 -5.81 -0.09
C ALA A 120 16.35 -5.18 0.68
N ASN A 121 16.60 -5.65 1.88
CA ASN A 121 17.91 -5.56 2.48
C ASN A 121 18.83 -6.37 1.54
N GLY A 122 19.53 -5.66 0.68
CA GLY A 122 20.34 -6.25 -0.40
C GLY A 122 21.58 -6.99 0.08
N GLY A 123 21.63 -7.38 1.34
CA GLY A 123 22.77 -8.11 1.89
C GLY A 123 24.06 -7.29 1.95
N VAL A 124 25.10 -7.95 2.36
CA VAL A 124 26.46 -7.39 2.42
C VAL A 124 27.29 -8.09 1.35
N LEU A 125 27.86 -7.32 0.42
CA LEU A 125 28.83 -7.83 -0.55
C LEU A 125 30.24 -7.63 0.03
N TYR A 126 30.98 -8.71 0.16
CA TYR A 126 32.41 -8.66 0.54
C TYR A 126 33.27 -8.77 -0.72
N GLU A 127 33.94 -7.69 -1.06
CA GLU A 127 34.87 -7.69 -2.19
C GLU A 127 36.17 -6.98 -1.82
N PHE A 128 37.31 -7.63 -2.03
CA PHE A 128 38.66 -7.12 -1.77
C PHE A 128 38.87 -6.54 -0.34
N GLY A 129 38.26 -7.16 0.69
CA GLY A 129 38.44 -6.74 2.08
C GLY A 129 37.59 -5.54 2.49
N ASN A 130 36.73 -5.05 1.62
CA ASN A 130 35.75 -4.01 1.92
C ASN A 130 34.32 -4.59 2.00
N GLU A 131 33.56 -4.07 2.93
CA GLU A 131 32.15 -4.40 3.16
C GLU A 131 31.27 -3.35 2.48
N TYR A 132 30.53 -3.74 1.46
CA TYR A 132 29.56 -2.88 0.77
C TYR A 132 28.16 -3.24 1.20
N ILE A 133 27.46 -2.30 1.84
CA ILE A 133 26.04 -2.46 2.17
C ILE A 133 25.22 -2.12 0.93
N VAL A 134 24.65 -3.11 0.29
CA VAL A 134 23.73 -2.91 -0.85
C VAL A 134 22.34 -2.60 -0.28
N ARG A 135 21.92 -1.35 -0.36
CA ARG A 135 20.53 -0.95 -0.08
C ARG A 135 19.77 -0.83 -1.40
N GLY A 136 18.84 -1.73 -1.63
CA GLY A 136 17.81 -1.52 -2.63
C GLY A 136 16.77 -0.53 -2.09
N VAL A 137 16.90 0.75 -2.45
CA VAL A 137 15.85 1.74 -2.16
C VAL A 137 14.86 1.68 -3.32
N LEU A 138 13.88 0.80 -3.24
CA LEU A 138 12.69 0.80 -4.10
C LEU A 138 11.68 1.82 -3.55
N SER A 139 12.03 3.09 -3.65
CA SER A 139 11.11 4.20 -3.39
C SER A 139 10.38 4.52 -4.68
N THR A 140 9.15 4.08 -4.80
CA THR A 140 8.23 4.30 -5.92
C THR A 140 8.77 3.78 -7.26
N PRO A 141 8.53 2.51 -7.60
CA PRO A 141 8.96 2.00 -8.89
C PRO A 141 8.23 2.78 -9.98
N LYS A 142 8.99 3.31 -10.92
CA LYS A 142 8.42 3.79 -12.17
C LYS A 142 7.79 2.60 -12.88
N VAL A 143 6.70 2.80 -13.58
CA VAL A 143 6.00 1.71 -14.31
C VAL A 143 6.96 0.96 -15.24
N GLU A 144 7.88 1.72 -15.85
CA GLU A 144 8.90 1.17 -16.74
C GLU A 144 9.91 0.24 -16.01
N GLU A 145 10.16 0.49 -14.74
CA GLU A 145 11.02 -0.36 -13.91
C GLU A 145 10.30 -1.64 -13.48
N LEU A 146 8.98 -1.54 -13.21
CA LEU A 146 8.15 -2.70 -12.91
C LEU A 146 8.10 -3.67 -14.10
N GLY A 147 7.92 -3.15 -15.32
CA GLY A 147 7.87 -3.96 -16.53
C GLY A 147 9.16 -4.76 -16.79
N LYS A 148 10.32 -4.20 -16.43
CA LYS A 148 11.64 -4.82 -16.61
C LYS A 148 12.01 -5.87 -15.58
N ALA A 149 11.20 -6.11 -14.59
CA ALA A 149 11.47 -7.15 -13.59
C ALA A 149 11.52 -8.53 -14.25
N VAL A 150 12.60 -9.25 -14.02
CA VAL A 150 12.81 -10.59 -14.58
C VAL A 150 12.00 -11.60 -13.80
N VAL A 151 11.08 -12.28 -14.47
CA VAL A 151 10.24 -13.34 -13.89
C VAL A 151 10.93 -14.69 -13.96
N LYS A 152 11.58 -14.97 -15.09
CA LYS A 152 12.22 -16.26 -15.36
C LYS A 152 13.33 -16.10 -16.41
N THR A 153 14.28 -17.01 -16.38
CA THR A 153 15.28 -17.11 -17.45
C THR A 153 15.02 -18.39 -18.26
N VAL A 154 14.79 -18.22 -19.54
CA VAL A 154 14.54 -19.33 -20.48
C VAL A 154 15.67 -19.33 -21.53
N ASN A 155 16.40 -20.45 -21.67
CA ASN A 155 17.52 -20.59 -22.62
C ASN A 155 18.56 -19.44 -22.56
N ASN A 156 18.90 -18.98 -21.35
CA ASN A 156 19.78 -17.85 -21.08
C ASN A 156 19.20 -16.45 -21.45
N PHE A 157 17.94 -16.35 -21.84
CA PHE A 157 17.25 -15.08 -22.09
C PHE A 157 16.33 -14.75 -20.90
N PRO A 158 16.44 -13.56 -20.33
CA PRO A 158 15.53 -13.13 -19.28
C PRO A 158 14.15 -12.86 -19.87
N VAL A 159 13.11 -13.40 -19.25
CA VAL A 159 11.71 -13.10 -19.51
C VAL A 159 11.25 -12.11 -18.45
N THR A 160 10.82 -10.95 -18.88
CA THR A 160 10.40 -9.84 -18.01
C THR A 160 8.87 -9.80 -17.84
N LEU A 161 8.39 -8.96 -16.91
CA LEU A 161 6.96 -8.76 -16.75
C LEU A 161 6.31 -8.16 -18.00
N GLU A 162 6.99 -7.27 -18.72
CA GLU A 162 6.47 -6.66 -19.97
C GLU A 162 6.33 -7.67 -21.11
N ASP A 163 7.10 -8.77 -21.08
CA ASP A 163 6.97 -9.83 -22.07
C ASP A 163 5.67 -10.64 -21.92
N ILE A 164 5.14 -10.72 -20.69
CA ILE A 164 4.00 -11.58 -20.34
C ILE A 164 2.76 -10.79 -19.87
N ALA A 165 2.89 -9.48 -19.70
CA ALA A 165 1.85 -8.62 -19.16
C ALA A 165 1.90 -7.20 -19.71
N ASP A 166 0.79 -6.51 -19.63
CA ASP A 166 0.75 -5.06 -19.79
C ASP A 166 0.81 -4.38 -18.43
N VAL A 167 1.88 -3.62 -18.20
CA VAL A 167 2.11 -2.93 -16.92
C VAL A 167 1.71 -1.47 -17.07
N LYS A 168 0.74 -1.03 -16.28
CA LYS A 168 0.21 0.34 -16.35
C LYS A 168 -0.22 0.89 -15.00
N ILE A 169 -0.35 2.22 -14.94
CA ILE A 169 -1.06 2.89 -13.84
C ILE A 169 -2.52 3.02 -14.23
N GLY A 170 -3.39 2.66 -13.30
CA GLY A 170 -4.83 2.80 -13.50
C GLY A 170 -5.58 3.07 -12.20
N PRO A 171 -6.86 3.39 -12.31
CA PRO A 171 -7.73 3.50 -11.15
C PRO A 171 -7.94 2.12 -10.53
N LYS A 172 -8.09 2.10 -9.22
CA LYS A 172 -8.45 0.87 -8.50
C LYS A 172 -9.77 0.35 -9.04
N ALA A 173 -9.77 -0.92 -9.44
CA ALA A 173 -11.00 -1.57 -9.87
C ALA A 173 -12.06 -1.50 -8.76
N PRO A 174 -13.31 -1.12 -9.07
CA PRO A 174 -14.40 -1.18 -8.11
C PRO A 174 -14.54 -2.61 -7.60
N LYS A 175 -14.72 -2.78 -6.29
CA LYS A 175 -15.00 -4.11 -5.74
C LYS A 175 -16.30 -4.61 -6.36
N LEU A 176 -16.25 -5.75 -7.05
CA LEU A 176 -17.43 -6.45 -7.54
C LEU A 176 -18.35 -6.72 -6.34
N GLY A 177 -19.58 -6.21 -6.40
CA GLY A 177 -20.60 -6.43 -5.37
C GLY A 177 -21.16 -5.18 -4.71
N THR A 178 -20.67 -3.98 -5.05
CA THR A 178 -21.36 -2.73 -4.74
C THR A 178 -22.19 -2.25 -5.92
N ALA A 179 -23.00 -3.13 -6.51
CA ALA A 179 -24.16 -2.69 -7.24
C ALA A 179 -25.18 -2.27 -6.16
N SER A 180 -25.19 -1.01 -5.80
CA SER A 180 -26.36 -0.42 -5.18
C SER A 180 -27.40 -0.28 -6.27
N GLU A 181 -28.52 -0.98 -6.13
CA GLU A 181 -29.76 -0.61 -6.79
C GLU A 181 -30.17 0.82 -6.43
#